data_ff0d0dc1022988a784bd3d24af9e837c
#
_entry.id   ff0d0dc1022988a784bd3d24af9e837c
#
_cell.length_a   1.000
_cell.length_b   1.000
_cell.length_c   1.000
_cell.angle_alpha   90.00
_cell.angle_beta   90.00
_cell.angle_gamma   90.00
#
_symmetry.space_group_name_H-M   'P 1'
#
loop_
_entity.id
_entity.type
_entity.pdbx_description
1 polymer ?
#
loop_
_entity_poly.entity_id
_entity_poly.type
_entity_poly.pdbx_seq_one_letter_code
_entity_poly.pdbx_strand_id
1 'polypeptide(L)'
;MAATASLKGHVLVLSGRLVGPDLGAVTEIGKQLLDLPERQLTVDLSHAEDTLDIAGVQWLVTIYRSAKNHGKQLSFVGISQPQRDALIISGFESIIDD
;
A
#
# COMPACT_ATOMS: atom_id res chain seq x y z
N MET A 1 8.25 -14.44 -4.65
CA MET A 1 7.02 -14.85 -3.96
C MET A 1 5.90 -13.90 -4.35
N ALA A 2 4.75 -14.45 -4.68
CA ALA A 2 3.61 -13.62 -5.09
C ALA A 2 3.15 -12.70 -3.95
N ALA A 3 2.50 -11.60 -4.31
CA ALA A 3 1.97 -10.66 -3.33
C ALA A 3 0.81 -11.30 -2.57
N THR A 4 0.79 -11.11 -1.26
CA THR A 4 -0.31 -11.51 -0.40
C THR A 4 -0.66 -10.37 0.54
N ALA A 5 -1.87 -10.37 1.05
CA ALA A 5 -2.34 -9.36 1.98
C ALA A 5 -3.11 -10.02 3.10
N SER A 6 -2.99 -9.47 4.30
CA SER A 6 -3.82 -9.86 5.43
C SER A 6 -4.27 -8.62 6.17
N LEU A 7 -5.50 -8.64 6.66
CA LEU A 7 -6.09 -7.52 7.38
C LEU A 7 -6.10 -7.84 8.87
N LYS A 8 -5.46 -6.99 9.66
CA LYS A 8 -5.40 -7.13 11.12
C LYS A 8 -5.91 -5.83 11.73
N GLY A 9 -7.17 -5.82 12.17
CA GLY A 9 -7.80 -4.58 12.63
C GLY A 9 -7.81 -3.58 11.50
N HIS A 10 -7.23 -2.40 11.72
CA HIS A 10 -7.14 -1.34 10.72
C HIS A 10 -5.78 -1.34 9.99
N VAL A 11 -5.03 -2.43 10.05
CA VAL A 11 -3.71 -2.55 9.42
C VAL A 11 -3.77 -3.60 8.33
N LEU A 12 -3.43 -3.19 7.11
CA LEU A 12 -3.26 -4.08 5.97
C LEU A 12 -1.78 -4.46 5.86
N VAL A 13 -1.47 -5.74 6.06
CA VAL A 13 -0.09 -6.22 5.95
C VAL A 13 0.10 -6.80 4.57
N LEU A 14 1.01 -6.20 3.80
CA LEU A 14 1.38 -6.67 2.47
C LEU A 14 2.66 -7.47 2.55
N SER A 15 2.72 -8.59 1.84
CA SER A 15 3.89 -9.48 1.79
C SER A 15 4.18 -9.85 0.36
N GLY A 16 5.45 -10.17 0.07
CA GLY A 16 5.86 -10.64 -1.23
C GLY A 16 6.15 -9.50 -2.20
N ARG A 17 6.03 -9.79 -3.48
CA ARG A 17 6.41 -8.86 -4.56
C ARG A 17 5.22 -8.03 -4.99
N LEU A 18 5.35 -6.71 -4.89
CA LEU A 18 4.30 -5.78 -5.30
C LEU A 18 4.51 -5.37 -6.76
N VAL A 19 4.33 -6.33 -7.65
CA VAL A 19 4.48 -6.13 -9.10
C VAL A 19 3.17 -6.47 -9.81
N GLY A 20 2.96 -5.87 -10.98
CA GLY A 20 1.68 -5.86 -11.69
C GLY A 20 0.93 -7.19 -11.72
N PRO A 21 1.54 -8.31 -12.17
CA PRO A 21 0.81 -9.58 -12.28
C PRO A 21 0.29 -10.12 -10.95
N ASP A 22 0.88 -9.69 -9.83
CA ASP A 22 0.54 -10.22 -8.51
C ASP A 22 -0.46 -9.36 -7.75
N LEU A 23 -0.78 -8.15 -8.25
CA LEU A 23 -1.55 -7.18 -7.47
C LEU A 23 -3.04 -7.49 -7.41
N GLY A 24 -3.56 -8.24 -8.37
CA GLY A 24 -4.97 -8.63 -8.34
C GLY A 24 -5.36 -9.38 -7.07
N ALA A 25 -4.44 -10.19 -6.55
CA ALA A 25 -4.68 -10.98 -5.35
C ALA A 25 -4.86 -10.12 -4.10
N VAL A 26 -4.27 -8.92 -4.07
CA VAL A 26 -4.32 -8.05 -2.88
C VAL A 26 -5.36 -6.94 -2.99
N THR A 27 -5.91 -6.70 -4.18
CA THR A 27 -6.83 -5.59 -4.42
C THR A 27 -8.12 -5.74 -3.62
N GLU A 28 -8.68 -6.94 -3.54
CA GLU A 28 -9.91 -7.16 -2.78
C GLU A 28 -9.71 -6.90 -1.28
N ILE A 29 -8.57 -7.30 -0.73
CA ILE A 29 -8.27 -7.05 0.68
C ILE A 29 -8.09 -5.55 0.91
N GLY A 30 -7.49 -4.85 -0.06
CA GLY A 30 -7.39 -3.40 0.00
C GLY A 30 -8.75 -2.71 0.06
N LYS A 31 -9.73 -3.21 -0.70
CA LYS A 31 -11.09 -2.68 -0.63
C LYS A 31 -11.73 -2.92 0.72
N GLN A 32 -11.48 -4.07 1.34
CA GLN A 32 -11.98 -4.36 2.69
C GLN A 32 -11.41 -3.37 3.70
N LEU A 33 -10.13 -3.00 3.56
CA LEU A 33 -9.53 -1.98 4.43
C LEU A 33 -10.29 -0.66 4.33
N LEU A 34 -10.61 -0.23 3.11
CA LEU A 34 -11.31 1.04 2.89
C LEU A 34 -12.72 1.04 3.44
N ASP A 35 -13.34 -0.13 3.59
CA ASP A 35 -14.70 -0.26 4.08
C ASP A 35 -14.77 -0.30 5.62
N LEU A 36 -13.64 -0.33 6.31
CA LEU A 36 -13.63 -0.33 7.78
C LEU A 36 -14.17 1.00 8.31
N PRO A 37 -14.79 0.99 9.52
CA PRO A 37 -15.31 2.22 10.12
C PRO A 37 -14.23 3.15 10.64
N GLU A 38 -13.03 2.65 10.90
CA GLU A 38 -11.94 3.46 11.44
C GLU A 38 -11.55 4.55 10.45
N ARG A 39 -11.24 5.74 10.96
CA ARG A 39 -10.78 6.86 10.14
C ARG A 39 -9.30 6.77 9.81
N GLN A 40 -8.51 6.15 10.68
CA GLN A 40 -7.07 5.99 10.48
C GLN A 40 -6.78 4.56 10.08
N LEU A 41 -6.19 4.41 8.90
CA LEU A 41 -5.84 3.13 8.32
C LEU A 41 -4.33 3.07 8.11
N THR A 42 -3.77 1.87 8.17
CA THR A 42 -2.34 1.66 7.99
C THR A 42 -2.09 0.55 6.97
N VAL A 43 -1.11 0.77 6.11
CA VAL A 43 -0.58 -0.25 5.21
C VAL A 43 0.85 -0.55 5.66
N ASP A 44 1.10 -1.78 6.04
CA ASP A 44 2.41 -2.23 6.52
C ASP A 44 3.15 -2.93 5.39
N LEU A 45 4.28 -2.34 5.00
CA LEU A 45 5.14 -2.84 3.92
C LEU A 45 6.37 -3.58 4.43
N SER A 46 6.47 -3.82 5.75
CA SER A 46 7.69 -4.43 6.32
C SER A 46 7.94 -5.85 5.84
N HIS A 47 6.91 -6.56 5.38
CA HIS A 47 7.02 -7.92 4.86
C HIS A 47 7.03 -7.97 3.33
N ALA A 48 6.88 -6.83 2.66
CA ALA A 48 6.94 -6.75 1.21
C ALA A 48 8.39 -6.74 0.75
N GLU A 49 8.63 -7.32 -0.43
CA GLU A 49 9.96 -7.26 -1.03
C GLU A 49 10.27 -5.84 -1.49
N ASP A 50 11.56 -5.53 -1.61
CA ASP A 50 12.00 -4.17 -1.92
C ASP A 50 11.61 -3.69 -3.32
N THR A 51 11.38 -4.64 -4.24
CA THR A 51 11.10 -4.31 -5.64
C THR A 51 9.66 -3.81 -5.81
N LEU A 52 9.54 -2.61 -6.36
CA LEU A 52 8.27 -2.06 -6.83
C LEU A 52 8.40 -1.76 -8.32
N ASP A 53 7.47 -2.27 -9.13
CA ASP A 53 7.36 -1.81 -10.51
C ASP A 53 6.37 -0.62 -10.58
N ILE A 54 6.15 -0.11 -11.79
CA ILE A 54 5.23 1.01 -12.00
C ILE A 54 3.84 0.67 -11.47
N ALA A 55 3.37 -0.56 -11.71
CA ALA A 55 2.06 -0.98 -11.23
C ALA A 55 2.00 -1.05 -9.71
N GLY A 56 3.08 -1.49 -9.05
CA GLY A 56 3.16 -1.50 -7.59
C GLY A 56 3.09 -0.11 -7.00
N VAL A 57 3.85 0.83 -7.58
CA VAL A 57 3.79 2.23 -7.17
C VAL A 57 2.37 2.79 -7.35
N GLN A 58 1.76 2.54 -8.51
CA GLN A 58 0.41 3.02 -8.78
C GLN A 58 -0.62 2.43 -7.85
N TRP A 59 -0.45 1.17 -7.45
CA TRP A 59 -1.36 0.53 -6.50
C TRP A 59 -1.33 1.24 -5.15
N LEU A 60 -0.12 1.56 -4.65
CA LEU A 60 0.03 2.27 -3.38
C LEU A 60 -0.58 3.66 -3.46
N VAL A 61 -0.35 4.38 -4.56
CA VAL A 61 -0.94 5.71 -4.78
C VAL A 61 -2.46 5.63 -4.86
N THR A 62 -2.98 4.62 -5.53
CA THR A 62 -4.43 4.44 -5.71
C THR A 62 -5.12 4.19 -4.37
N ILE A 63 -4.57 3.30 -3.54
CA ILE A 63 -5.18 3.02 -2.23
C ILE A 63 -5.12 4.26 -1.32
N TYR A 64 -4.02 5.01 -1.39
CA TYR A 64 -3.88 6.25 -0.63
C TYR A 64 -4.96 7.27 -1.02
N ARG A 65 -5.13 7.50 -2.33
CA ARG A 65 -6.14 8.45 -2.84
C ARG A 65 -7.54 7.98 -2.53
N SER A 66 -7.81 6.68 -2.68
CA SER A 66 -9.12 6.12 -2.37
C SER A 66 -9.47 6.31 -0.90
N ALA A 67 -8.49 6.14 0.00
CA ALA A 67 -8.71 6.38 1.42
C ALA A 67 -9.11 7.84 1.66
N LYS A 68 -8.42 8.80 1.05
CA LYS A 68 -8.78 10.21 1.16
C LYS A 68 -10.19 10.47 0.67
N ASN A 69 -10.57 9.86 -0.45
CA ASN A 69 -11.91 10.03 -1.01
C ASN A 69 -13.00 9.44 -0.10
N HIS A 70 -12.64 8.49 0.75
CA HIS A 70 -13.55 7.92 1.77
C HIS A 70 -13.49 8.67 3.10
N GLY A 71 -12.81 9.81 3.15
CA GLY A 71 -12.67 10.59 4.38
C GLY A 71 -11.75 9.96 5.40
N LYS A 72 -10.80 9.15 4.98
CA LYS A 72 -9.89 8.43 5.86
C LYS A 72 -8.47 8.94 5.72
N GLN A 73 -7.66 8.71 6.76
CA GLN A 73 -6.22 8.96 6.76
C GLN A 73 -5.51 7.63 6.64
N LEU A 74 -4.70 7.48 5.62
CA LEU A 74 -3.93 6.26 5.41
C LEU A 74 -2.45 6.55 5.55
N SER A 75 -1.76 5.74 6.35
CA SER A 75 -0.32 5.84 6.56
C SER A 75 0.36 4.57 6.09
N PHE A 76 1.57 4.71 5.54
CA PHE A 76 2.42 3.58 5.20
C PHE A 76 3.50 3.43 6.26
N VAL A 77 3.72 2.21 6.72
CA VAL A 77 4.78 1.91 7.68
C VAL A 77 5.66 0.78 7.15
N GLY A 78 6.88 0.67 7.67
CA GLY A 78 7.80 -0.39 7.26
C GLY A 78 8.34 -0.24 5.86
N ILE A 79 8.40 0.98 5.34
CA ILE A 79 8.89 1.24 3.98
C ILE A 79 10.40 1.09 3.95
N SER A 80 10.89 0.25 3.03
CA SER A 80 12.33 0.10 2.81
C SER A 80 12.88 1.28 2.01
N GLN A 81 14.20 1.47 2.03
CA GLN A 81 14.82 2.52 1.24
C GLN A 81 14.59 2.34 -0.26
N PRO A 82 14.73 1.14 -0.85
CA PRO A 82 14.41 0.96 -2.28
C PRO A 82 12.95 1.29 -2.61
N GLN A 83 12.00 0.96 -1.72
CA GLN A 83 10.60 1.30 -1.93
C GLN A 83 10.40 2.81 -1.89
N ARG A 84 11.02 3.48 -0.91
CA ARG A 84 10.97 4.93 -0.81
C ARG A 84 11.55 5.59 -2.06
N ASP A 85 12.69 5.11 -2.53
CA ASP A 85 13.33 5.64 -3.73
C ASP A 85 12.44 5.50 -4.96
N ALA A 86 11.75 4.37 -5.11
CA ALA A 86 10.82 4.17 -6.21
C ALA A 86 9.68 5.19 -6.18
N LEU A 87 9.14 5.49 -5.00
CA LEU A 87 8.08 6.48 -4.86
C LEU A 87 8.59 7.89 -5.15
N ILE A 88 9.79 8.23 -4.67
CA ILE A 88 10.40 9.55 -4.92
C ILE A 88 10.64 9.75 -6.41
N ILE A 89 11.23 8.78 -7.07
CA ILE A 89 11.54 8.87 -8.51
C ILE A 89 10.25 9.01 -9.32
N SER A 90 9.19 8.38 -8.88
CA SER A 90 7.89 8.45 -9.55
C SER A 90 7.09 9.71 -9.20
N GLY A 91 7.61 10.56 -8.31
CA GLY A 91 6.94 11.81 -7.94
C GLY A 91 5.88 11.67 -6.85
N PHE A 92 5.87 10.58 -6.12
CA PHE A 92 4.84 10.30 -5.12
C PHE A 92 5.37 10.28 -3.67
N GLU A 93 6.46 10.99 -3.40
CA GLU A 93 7.01 11.07 -2.04
C GLU A 93 5.98 11.55 -1.02
N SER A 94 5.07 12.43 -1.42
CA SER A 94 4.10 13.03 -0.50
C SER A 94 3.17 12.00 0.14
N ILE A 95 2.96 10.83 -0.45
CA ILE A 95 2.06 9.83 0.14
C ILE A 95 2.70 9.14 1.35
N ILE A 96 4.02 9.20 1.49
CA ILE A 96 4.74 8.54 2.59
C ILE A 96 5.20 9.51 3.68
N ASP A 97 5.14 10.80 3.42
CA ASP A 97 5.62 11.83 4.35
C ASP A 97 4.50 12.66 4.97
N ASP A 98 3.28 12.23 4.80
CA ASP A 98 2.10 12.89 5.37
C ASP A 98 1.98 12.65 6.88
#